data_b5699e4283bcd239dd04a72b8d00a192
#
_entry.id   b5699e4283bcd239dd04a72b8d00a192
#
_cell.length_a   1.000
_cell.length_b   1.000
_cell.length_c   1.000
_cell.angle_alpha   90.00
_cell.angle_beta   90.00
_cell.angle_gamma   90.00
#
_symmetry.space_group_name_H-M   'P 1'
#
loop_
_entity.id
_entity.type
_entity.pdbx_description
1 polymer ?
#
loop_
_entity_poly.entity_id
_entity_poly.type
_entity_poly.pdbx_seq_one_letter_code
_entity_poly.pdbx_strand_id
1 'polypeptide(L)'
;MKEIGEIKSNIYKIAAVTDRGQRLNKLISPMYEEKANEMDKLIDALKDFSFEMSEELLSGEWELIFSNVELFRSSPFFLAIGKALNDEFKSNLFFKLHQLQVGSFGISTIGRIAQKIDFEKKEFISTFDTTI
;
A
#
# COMPACT_ATOMS: atom_id res chain seq x y z
N MET A 1 -23.71 -14.05 8.65
CA MET A 1 -23.02 -13.09 7.79
C MET A 1 -22.29 -12.06 8.64
N LYS A 2 -21.00 -11.84 8.40
CA LYS A 2 -20.25 -10.83 9.16
C LYS A 2 -20.71 -9.43 8.75
N GLU A 3 -20.91 -8.57 9.74
CA GLU A 3 -21.20 -7.18 9.47
C GLU A 3 -19.97 -6.47 8.90
N ILE A 4 -20.20 -5.44 8.06
CA ILE A 4 -19.12 -4.68 7.42
C ILE A 4 -18.14 -4.09 8.45
N GLY A 5 -18.62 -3.64 9.59
CA GLY A 5 -17.78 -3.10 10.66
C GLY A 5 -16.83 -4.14 11.23
N GLU A 6 -17.27 -5.39 11.40
CA GLU A 6 -16.43 -6.49 11.85
C GLU A 6 -15.36 -6.84 10.82
N ILE A 7 -15.74 -6.90 9.55
CA ILE A 7 -14.80 -7.16 8.46
C ILE A 7 -13.69 -6.07 8.43
N LYS A 8 -14.07 -4.81 8.47
CA LYS A 8 -13.12 -3.69 8.49
C LYS A 8 -12.21 -3.73 9.71
N SER A 9 -12.76 -4.02 10.89
CA SER A 9 -11.97 -4.14 12.12
C SER A 9 -10.91 -5.22 12.00
N ASN A 10 -11.26 -6.39 11.44
CA ASN A 10 -10.30 -7.46 11.24
C ASN A 10 -9.23 -7.11 10.20
N ILE A 11 -9.60 -6.38 9.15
CA ILE A 11 -8.63 -5.86 8.18
C ILE A 11 -7.62 -4.94 8.86
N TYR A 12 -8.08 -4.02 9.70
CA TYR A 12 -7.19 -3.12 10.44
C TYR A 12 -6.24 -3.88 11.38
N LYS A 13 -6.72 -4.93 12.04
CA LYS A 13 -5.87 -5.75 12.91
C LYS A 13 -4.76 -6.45 12.13
N ILE A 14 -5.07 -7.02 10.99
CA ILE A 14 -4.08 -7.67 10.13
C ILE A 14 -3.10 -6.64 9.57
N ALA A 15 -3.59 -5.50 9.11
CA ALA A 15 -2.75 -4.42 8.62
C ALA A 15 -1.75 -3.95 9.69
N ALA A 16 -2.18 -3.85 10.93
CA ALA A 16 -1.33 -3.42 12.04
C ALA A 16 -0.18 -4.40 12.33
N VAL A 17 -0.46 -5.72 12.34
CA VAL A 17 0.56 -6.72 12.67
C VAL A 17 1.49 -7.06 11.50
N THR A 18 1.11 -6.68 10.27
CA THR A 18 1.88 -6.94 9.06
C THR A 18 2.57 -5.70 8.50
N ASP A 19 2.57 -4.61 9.23
CA ASP A 19 3.02 -3.29 8.74
C ASP A 19 2.40 -2.99 7.37
N ARG A 20 1.08 -2.88 7.35
CA ARG A 20 0.30 -2.58 6.13
C ARG A 20 0.51 -3.61 5.02
N GLY A 21 0.82 -4.84 5.38
CA GLY A 21 1.09 -5.94 4.45
C GLY A 21 2.56 -6.08 4.01
N GLN A 22 3.41 -5.14 4.39
CA GLN A 22 4.81 -5.14 3.92
C GLN A 22 5.63 -6.30 4.48
N ARG A 23 5.31 -6.77 5.68
CA ARG A 23 5.98 -7.92 6.28
C ARG A 23 5.67 -9.25 5.57
N LEU A 24 4.56 -9.31 4.85
CA LEU A 24 4.16 -10.51 4.10
C LEU A 24 5.19 -10.86 3.01
N ASN A 25 5.87 -9.86 2.47
CA ASN A 25 6.82 -10.04 1.39
C ASN A 25 8.26 -10.28 1.86
N LYS A 26 8.55 -10.03 3.13
CA LYS A 26 9.90 -10.06 3.67
C LYS A 26 10.21 -11.31 4.50
N LEU A 27 9.20 -11.92 5.08
CA LEU A 27 9.38 -13.04 6.01
C LEU A 27 8.62 -14.26 5.53
N ILE A 28 9.34 -15.35 5.34
CA ILE A 28 8.75 -16.65 5.10
C ILE A 28 8.38 -17.24 6.47
N SER A 29 7.12 -17.10 6.83
CA SER A 29 6.61 -17.63 8.09
C SER A 29 5.20 -18.15 7.90
N PRO A 30 4.86 -19.33 8.45
CA PRO A 30 3.50 -19.84 8.39
C PRO A 30 2.46 -18.86 8.95
N MET A 31 2.83 -18.08 9.96
CA MET A 31 1.96 -17.06 10.54
C MET A 31 1.58 -15.98 9.54
N TYR A 32 2.55 -15.50 8.76
CA TYR A 32 2.29 -14.46 7.76
C TYR A 32 1.51 -15.01 6.56
N GLU A 33 1.75 -16.25 6.15
CA GLU A 33 0.97 -16.91 5.11
C GLU A 33 -0.51 -17.04 5.53
N GLU A 34 -0.76 -17.44 6.76
CA GLU A 34 -2.10 -17.48 7.33
C GLU A 34 -2.77 -16.11 7.34
N LYS A 35 -2.03 -15.07 7.72
CA LYS A 35 -2.54 -13.69 7.71
C LYS A 35 -2.86 -13.19 6.30
N ALA A 36 -2.04 -13.53 5.32
CA ALA A 36 -2.30 -13.19 3.92
C ALA A 36 -3.60 -13.85 3.42
N ASN A 37 -3.79 -15.12 3.71
CA ASN A 37 -5.00 -15.86 3.34
C ASN A 37 -6.24 -15.28 4.03
N GLU A 38 -6.13 -14.96 5.29
CA GLU A 38 -7.21 -14.35 6.06
C GLU A 38 -7.59 -12.98 5.49
N MET A 39 -6.59 -12.16 5.10
CA MET A 39 -6.82 -10.86 4.49
C MET A 39 -7.55 -11.01 3.14
N ASP A 40 -7.14 -11.95 2.31
CA ASP A 40 -7.80 -12.19 1.02
C ASP A 40 -9.28 -12.53 1.21
N LYS A 41 -9.61 -13.36 2.19
CA LYS A 41 -11.00 -13.69 2.52
C LYS A 41 -11.79 -12.48 3.00
N LEU A 42 -11.18 -11.63 3.81
CA LEU A 42 -11.82 -10.40 4.31
C LEU A 42 -12.08 -9.41 3.18
N ILE A 43 -11.13 -9.24 2.27
CA ILE A 43 -11.29 -8.36 1.10
C ILE A 43 -12.38 -8.90 0.19
N ASP A 44 -12.42 -10.20 -0.05
CA ASP A 44 -13.48 -10.82 -0.84
C ASP A 44 -14.85 -10.61 -0.20
N ALA A 45 -14.94 -10.72 1.12
CA ALA A 45 -16.19 -10.45 1.84
C ALA A 45 -16.65 -8.99 1.69
N LEU A 46 -15.72 -8.03 1.60
CA LEU A 46 -16.09 -6.63 1.34
C LEU A 46 -16.75 -6.42 -0.03
N LYS A 47 -16.43 -7.24 -1.01
CA LYS A 47 -17.02 -7.13 -2.35
C LYS A 47 -18.52 -7.39 -2.36
N ASP A 48 -19.03 -8.11 -1.36
CA ASP A 48 -20.47 -8.38 -1.24
C ASP A 48 -21.27 -7.15 -0.80
N PHE A 49 -20.60 -6.13 -0.31
CA PHE A 49 -21.21 -4.86 0.05
C PHE A 49 -21.06 -3.88 -1.11
N SER A 50 -22.17 -3.34 -1.60
CA SER A 50 -22.15 -2.36 -2.68
C SER A 50 -22.60 -0.99 -2.17
N PHE A 51 -22.06 0.05 -2.78
CA PHE A 51 -22.47 1.43 -2.55
C PHE A 51 -22.28 2.22 -3.84
N GLU A 52 -23.04 3.30 -3.98
CA GLU A 52 -22.86 4.20 -5.11
C GLU A 52 -21.61 5.06 -4.92
N MET A 53 -20.72 5.01 -5.90
CA MET A 53 -19.55 5.85 -5.91
C MET A 53 -19.91 7.25 -6.41
N SER A 54 -19.45 8.28 -5.72
CA SER A 54 -19.65 9.67 -6.12
C SER A 54 -18.35 10.46 -5.95
N GLU A 55 -18.26 11.60 -6.63
CA GLU A 55 -17.13 12.51 -6.48
C GLU A 55 -17.02 13.00 -5.03
N GLU A 56 -18.15 13.26 -4.36
CA GLU A 56 -18.17 13.64 -2.94
C GLU A 56 -17.55 12.59 -2.05
N LEU A 57 -17.88 11.32 -2.26
CA LEU A 57 -17.34 10.23 -1.45
C LEU A 57 -15.85 10.01 -1.70
N LEU A 58 -15.38 10.23 -2.93
CA LEU A 58 -13.97 10.06 -3.27
C LEU A 58 -13.11 11.25 -2.92
N SER A 59 -13.70 12.45 -2.81
CA SER A 59 -12.98 13.65 -2.42
C SER A 59 -12.47 13.55 -1.00
N GLY A 60 -11.26 14.00 -0.77
CA GLY A 60 -10.64 14.00 0.55
C GLY A 60 -9.27 13.37 0.54
N GLU A 61 -8.79 13.05 1.71
CA GLU A 61 -7.49 12.45 1.92
C GLU A 61 -7.65 10.99 2.34
N TRP A 62 -6.99 10.10 1.60
CA TRP A 62 -7.06 8.66 1.78
C TRP A 62 -5.72 8.12 2.21
N GLU A 63 -5.67 7.45 3.34
CA GLU A 63 -4.47 6.78 3.82
C GLU A 63 -4.45 5.32 3.36
N LEU A 64 -3.29 4.87 2.88
CA LEU A 64 -3.09 3.47 2.54
C LEU A 64 -2.96 2.66 3.83
N ILE A 65 -3.83 1.68 4.03
CA ILE A 65 -3.82 0.82 5.21
C ILE A 65 -3.29 -0.58 4.94
N PHE A 66 -3.33 -1.03 3.69
CA PHE A 66 -2.84 -2.38 3.34
C PHE A 66 -2.48 -2.48 1.87
N SER A 67 -1.34 -3.12 1.59
CA SER A 67 -0.92 -3.51 0.25
C SER A 67 -0.10 -4.80 0.33
N ASN A 68 -0.32 -5.71 -0.58
CA ASN A 68 0.47 -6.94 -0.70
C ASN A 68 1.69 -6.77 -1.61
N VAL A 69 1.91 -5.57 -2.14
CA VAL A 69 3.10 -5.21 -2.91
C VAL A 69 3.92 -4.18 -2.17
N GLU A 70 5.18 -4.06 -2.51
CA GLU A 70 6.06 -3.05 -1.91
C GLU A 70 5.53 -1.65 -2.19
N LEU A 71 5.34 -0.87 -1.13
CA LEU A 71 4.65 0.41 -1.18
C LEU A 71 5.29 1.39 -2.15
N PHE A 72 6.59 1.48 -2.13
CA PHE A 72 7.30 2.46 -2.96
C PHE A 72 7.36 2.06 -4.42
N ARG A 73 7.48 0.76 -4.69
CA ARG A 73 7.62 0.22 -6.05
C ARG A 73 6.38 0.41 -6.90
N SER A 74 5.21 0.43 -6.28
CA SER A 74 3.93 0.59 -6.99
C SER A 74 3.54 2.04 -7.18
N SER A 75 4.29 2.99 -6.66
CA SER A 75 4.03 4.41 -6.79
C SER A 75 4.22 4.87 -8.25
N PRO A 76 3.26 5.60 -8.83
CA PRO A 76 3.44 6.18 -10.17
C PRO A 76 4.67 7.08 -10.28
N PHE A 77 5.00 7.80 -9.23
CA PHE A 77 6.22 8.61 -9.16
C PHE A 77 7.48 7.76 -9.31
N PHE A 78 7.53 6.64 -8.60
CA PHE A 78 8.67 5.73 -8.65
C PHE A 78 8.84 5.08 -10.02
N LEU A 79 7.71 4.69 -10.62
CA LEU A 79 7.71 4.15 -11.98
C LEU A 79 8.14 5.21 -13.01
N ALA A 80 7.73 6.46 -12.83
CA ALA A 80 8.13 7.55 -13.70
C ALA A 80 9.63 7.81 -13.66
N ILE A 81 10.25 7.79 -12.47
CA ILE A 81 11.70 7.91 -12.32
C ILE A 81 12.40 6.74 -13.01
N GLY A 82 11.91 5.51 -12.82
CA GLY A 82 12.47 4.35 -13.49
C GLY A 82 12.46 4.47 -15.01
N LYS A 83 11.37 4.98 -15.57
CA LYS A 83 11.26 5.24 -17.02
C LYS A 83 12.16 6.39 -17.49
N ALA A 84 12.31 7.44 -16.69
CA ALA A 84 13.15 8.59 -17.02
C ALA A 84 14.63 8.24 -17.14
N LEU A 85 15.07 7.14 -16.53
CA LEU A 85 16.44 6.67 -16.66
C LEU A 85 16.76 6.10 -18.05
N ASN A 86 15.75 5.82 -18.87
CA ASN A 86 15.86 5.39 -20.27
C ASN A 86 16.79 4.17 -20.53
N ASP A 87 17.09 3.42 -19.49
CA ASP A 87 17.99 2.28 -19.56
C ASP A 87 17.45 1.24 -18.57
N GLU A 88 17.10 0.08 -19.09
CA GLU A 88 16.53 -0.99 -18.28
C GLU A 88 17.48 -1.43 -17.16
N PHE A 89 18.77 -1.46 -17.44
CA PHE A 89 19.77 -1.80 -16.43
C PHE A 89 19.82 -0.78 -15.30
N LYS A 90 19.86 0.52 -15.63
CA LYS A 90 19.86 1.60 -14.65
C LYS A 90 18.56 1.64 -13.85
N SER A 91 17.43 1.44 -14.52
CA SER A 91 16.13 1.38 -13.87
C SER A 91 16.06 0.22 -12.88
N ASN A 92 16.47 -0.97 -13.28
CA ASN A 92 16.51 -2.15 -12.41
C ASN A 92 17.48 -1.96 -11.24
N LEU A 93 18.64 -1.36 -11.49
CA LEU A 93 19.61 -1.05 -10.45
C LEU A 93 19.02 -0.05 -9.44
N PHE A 94 18.35 0.98 -9.92
CA PHE A 94 17.68 1.98 -9.06
C PHE A 94 16.64 1.32 -8.15
N PHE A 95 15.77 0.49 -8.68
CA PHE A 95 14.76 -0.21 -7.90
C PHE A 95 15.39 -1.18 -6.89
N LYS A 96 16.44 -1.88 -7.30
CA LYS A 96 17.14 -2.81 -6.43
C LYS A 96 17.86 -2.12 -5.27
N LEU A 97 18.53 -1.00 -5.55
CA LEU A 97 19.20 -0.21 -4.51
C LEU A 97 18.18 0.37 -3.53
N HIS A 98 17.07 0.85 -4.03
CA HIS A 98 15.98 1.33 -3.16
C HIS A 98 15.42 0.22 -2.29
N GLN A 99 15.20 -0.96 -2.85
CA GLN A 99 14.73 -2.13 -2.12
C GLN A 99 15.71 -2.53 -1.00
N LEU A 100 16.99 -2.49 -1.27
CA LEU A 100 18.02 -2.76 -0.26
C LEU A 100 18.04 -1.70 0.83
N GLN A 101 17.89 -0.44 0.46
CA GLN A 101 17.85 0.68 1.41
C GLN A 101 16.65 0.60 2.36
N VAL A 102 15.47 0.30 1.83
CA VAL A 102 14.23 0.20 2.61
C VAL A 102 14.16 -1.12 3.38
N GLY A 103 14.69 -2.20 2.80
CA GLY A 103 14.58 -3.55 3.35
C GLY A 103 15.63 -3.92 4.38
N SER A 104 16.79 -3.27 4.39
CA SER A 104 17.90 -3.63 5.27
C SER A 104 18.21 -2.55 6.29
N PHE A 105 18.50 -2.95 7.52
CA PHE A 105 19.08 -2.16 8.60
C PHE A 105 18.23 -1.00 9.16
N GLY A 106 17.00 -0.79 8.72
CA GLY A 106 16.16 0.28 9.25
C GLY A 106 16.73 1.69 9.06
N ILE A 107 17.59 1.89 8.07
CA ILE A 107 18.15 3.20 7.77
C ILE A 107 17.08 4.13 7.20
N SER A 108 16.14 3.57 6.47
CA SER A 108 15.03 4.31 5.88
C SER A 108 13.74 3.54 6.11
N THR A 109 12.74 4.20 6.65
CA THR A 109 11.41 3.64 6.85
C THR A 109 10.38 4.47 6.08
N ILE A 110 9.38 3.78 5.54
CA ILE A 110 8.25 4.44 4.90
C ILE A 110 7.15 4.59 5.95
N GLY A 111 6.79 5.84 6.23
CA GLY A 111 5.71 6.15 7.14
C GLY A 111 4.36 6.14 6.44
N ARG A 112 3.56 7.15 6.73
CA ARG A 112 2.22 7.31 6.18
C ARG A 112 2.26 7.51 4.67
N ILE A 113 1.43 6.76 3.95
CA ILE A 113 1.18 6.97 2.52
C ILE A 113 -0.26 7.41 2.36
N ALA A 114 -0.46 8.53 1.71
CA ALA A 114 -1.79 9.09 1.52
C ALA A 114 -1.96 9.64 0.10
N GLN A 115 -3.22 9.70 -0.32
CA GLN A 115 -3.62 10.30 -1.58
C GLN A 115 -4.71 11.31 -1.30
N LYS A 116 -4.53 12.53 -1.79
CA LYS A 116 -5.53 13.58 -1.71
C LYS A 116 -6.20 13.75 -3.07
N ILE A 117 -7.50 13.62 -3.09
CA ILE A 117 -8.32 13.75 -4.29
C ILE A 117 -9.20 14.97 -4.15
N ASP A 118 -9.08 15.92 -5.08
CA ASP A 118 -9.89 17.12 -5.13
C ASP A 118 -10.48 17.29 -6.53
N PHE A 119 -11.76 16.99 -6.68
CA PHE A 119 -12.44 17.08 -7.96
C PHE A 119 -12.70 18.52 -8.40
N GLU A 120 -12.89 19.45 -7.47
CA GLU A 120 -13.09 20.86 -7.82
C GLU A 120 -11.85 21.44 -8.47
N LYS A 121 -10.68 21.20 -7.88
CA LYS A 121 -9.39 21.64 -8.39
C LYS A 121 -8.81 20.74 -9.46
N LYS A 122 -9.43 19.56 -9.67
CA LYS A 122 -8.90 18.51 -10.56
C LYS A 122 -7.48 18.10 -10.19
N GLU A 123 -7.22 17.95 -8.89
CA GLU A 123 -5.92 17.59 -8.36
C GLU A 123 -5.96 16.18 -7.76
N PHE A 124 -4.89 15.45 -8.00
CA PHE A 124 -4.60 14.18 -7.37
C PHE A 124 -3.17 14.23 -6.84
N ILE A 125 -3.03 14.19 -5.52
CA ILE A 125 -1.73 14.34 -4.87
C ILE A 125 -1.42 13.08 -4.08
N SER A 126 -0.30 12.44 -4.41
CA SER A 126 0.23 11.32 -3.62
C SER A 126 1.31 11.83 -2.69
N THR A 127 1.20 11.48 -1.42
CA THR A 127 2.19 11.84 -0.41
C THR A 127 2.69 10.61 0.31
N PHE A 128 3.93 10.65 0.73
CA PHE A 128 4.49 9.61 1.57
C PHE A 128 5.53 10.21 2.51
N ASP A 129 5.59 9.67 3.72
CA ASP A 129 6.55 10.07 4.71
C ASP A 129 7.70 9.07 4.73
N THR A 130 8.92 9.57 4.71
CA THR A 130 10.12 8.75 4.87
C THR A 130 10.94 9.25 6.04
N THR A 131 11.49 8.33 6.79
CA THR A 131 12.42 8.62 7.87
C THR A 131 13.75 7.93 7.58
N ILE A 132 14.80 8.70 7.65
CA ILE A 132 16.17 8.20 7.43
C ILE A 132 16.86 8.07 8.77
#